data_c5f218282ec620c7d022bbb0e36c13ed
#
_entry.id   c5f218282ec620c7d022bbb0e36c13ed
#
_cell.length_a   1.000
_cell.length_b   1.000
_cell.length_c   1.000
_cell.angle_alpha   90.00
_cell.angle_beta   90.00
_cell.angle_gamma   90.00
#
_symmetry.space_group_name_H-M   'P 1'
#
loop_
_entity.id
_entity.type
_entity.pdbx_description
1 polymer ?
#
loop_
_entity_poly.entity_id
_entity_poly.type
_entity_poly.pdbx_seq_one_letter_code
_entity_poly.pdbx_strand_id
1 'polypeptide(L)'
;MQKTAVPNFVYLHVNYLIMSQENISKNFLELVAIMDRLRAECPWDKKQTIHSLRSNTIEELYELVDAIIEEDWQGIKEELGDLLLHILFYTKIASEKNEFILEEVIEGISKKLIHRHPHIYGDVKADTEEQVKLNWEQLKLKEGDGKKTILSGVPNSLPSMVKALRIQEKVKQVGFEWENKEQVWEKVNEEIGELQHEVAQNNKEKMEDELGDVFFSLINY
;
A
#
# COMPACT_ATOMS: atom_id res chain seq x y z
N MET A 1 -13.98 -51.77 -17.07
CA MET A 1 -13.27 -50.60 -16.57
C MET A 1 -13.22 -49.57 -17.70
N GLN A 2 -14.14 -48.62 -17.69
CA GLN A 2 -14.14 -47.49 -18.66
C GLN A 2 -13.16 -46.44 -18.16
N LYS A 3 -12.11 -46.19 -18.94
CA LYS A 3 -11.22 -45.03 -18.74
C LYS A 3 -12.01 -43.77 -19.15
N THR A 4 -12.42 -42.97 -18.18
CA THR A 4 -12.96 -41.65 -18.41
C THR A 4 -11.88 -40.78 -19.02
N ALA A 5 -12.01 -40.46 -20.32
CA ALA A 5 -11.13 -39.53 -21.00
C ALA A 5 -11.39 -38.12 -20.44
N VAL A 6 -10.37 -37.50 -19.88
CA VAL A 6 -10.43 -36.09 -19.47
C VAL A 6 -10.59 -35.24 -20.72
N PRO A 7 -11.55 -34.27 -20.77
CA PRO A 7 -11.79 -33.51 -21.96
C PRO A 7 -10.55 -32.74 -22.41
N ASN A 8 -10.25 -32.74 -23.72
CA ASN A 8 -9.14 -32.03 -24.35
C ASN A 8 -9.04 -30.53 -23.93
N PHE A 9 -10.16 -29.91 -23.59
CA PHE A 9 -10.22 -28.52 -23.15
C PHE A 9 -9.50 -28.29 -21.82
N VAL A 10 -9.58 -29.22 -20.87
CA VAL A 10 -8.88 -29.14 -19.58
C VAL A 10 -7.36 -29.27 -19.77
N TYR A 11 -6.90 -30.16 -20.65
CA TYR A 11 -5.48 -30.32 -20.97
C TYR A 11 -4.89 -29.08 -21.65
N LEU A 12 -5.62 -28.44 -22.57
CA LEU A 12 -5.19 -27.22 -23.22
C LEU A 12 -5.11 -26.05 -22.24
N HIS A 13 -6.04 -25.93 -21.33
CA HIS A 13 -6.06 -24.86 -20.32
C HIS A 13 -4.93 -25.04 -19.29
N VAL A 14 -4.69 -26.25 -18.82
CA VAL A 14 -3.58 -26.56 -17.90
C VAL A 14 -2.22 -26.31 -18.56
N ASN A 15 -2.02 -26.75 -19.80
CA ASN A 15 -0.78 -26.49 -20.54
C ASN A 15 -0.56 -25.00 -20.79
N TYR A 16 -1.60 -24.23 -21.12
CA TYR A 16 -1.51 -22.78 -21.26
C TYR A 16 -1.09 -22.09 -19.95
N LEU A 17 -1.66 -22.49 -18.82
CA LEU A 17 -1.29 -21.98 -17.50
C LEU A 17 0.16 -22.31 -17.13
N ILE A 18 0.62 -23.53 -17.39
CA ILE A 18 2.01 -23.95 -17.13
C ILE A 18 2.99 -23.15 -18.00
N MET A 19 2.74 -23.05 -19.30
CA MET A 19 3.58 -22.24 -20.20
C MET A 19 3.58 -20.76 -19.82
N SER A 20 2.46 -20.22 -19.35
CA SER A 20 2.37 -18.86 -18.85
C SER A 20 3.24 -18.66 -17.60
N GLN A 21 3.23 -19.59 -16.65
CA GLN A 21 4.05 -19.53 -15.43
C GLN A 21 5.56 -19.63 -15.74
N GLU A 22 5.96 -20.53 -16.66
CA GLU A 22 7.34 -20.63 -17.10
C GLU A 22 7.83 -19.34 -17.76
N ASN A 23 7.00 -18.72 -18.61
CA ASN A 23 7.33 -17.46 -19.26
C ASN A 23 7.43 -16.30 -18.24
N ILE A 24 6.51 -16.24 -17.27
CA ILE A 24 6.57 -15.23 -16.18
C ILE A 24 7.88 -15.39 -15.40
N SER A 25 8.20 -16.60 -14.98
CA SER A 25 9.44 -16.86 -14.23
C SER A 25 10.69 -16.50 -15.03
N LYS A 26 10.74 -16.88 -16.31
CA LYS A 26 11.85 -16.56 -17.20
C LYS A 26 12.00 -15.04 -17.38
N ASN A 27 10.92 -14.34 -17.70
CA ASN A 27 10.95 -12.90 -17.94
C ASN A 27 11.32 -12.13 -16.66
N PHE A 28 10.84 -12.59 -15.51
CA PHE A 28 11.20 -12.00 -14.23
C PHE A 28 12.69 -12.14 -13.92
N LEU A 29 13.27 -13.34 -14.11
CA LEU A 29 14.70 -13.56 -13.92
C LEU A 29 15.54 -12.77 -14.93
N GLU A 30 15.06 -12.61 -16.16
CA GLU A 30 15.70 -11.76 -17.18
C GLU A 30 15.71 -10.28 -16.74
N LEU A 31 14.59 -9.77 -16.20
CA LEU A 31 14.51 -8.41 -15.68
C LEU A 31 15.47 -8.21 -14.50
N VAL A 32 15.59 -9.18 -13.58
CA VAL A 32 16.59 -9.14 -12.50
C VAL A 32 18.01 -9.05 -13.06
N ALA A 33 18.34 -9.87 -14.08
CA ALA A 33 19.66 -9.85 -14.71
C ALA A 33 19.93 -8.52 -15.44
N ILE A 34 18.92 -7.91 -16.06
CA ILE A 34 19.01 -6.57 -16.66
C ILE A 34 19.34 -5.54 -15.59
N MET A 35 18.64 -5.55 -14.44
CA MET A 35 18.90 -4.64 -13.34
C MET A 35 20.34 -4.79 -12.81
N ASP A 36 20.81 -6.01 -12.62
CA ASP A 36 22.18 -6.30 -12.21
C ASP A 36 23.21 -5.70 -13.18
N ARG A 37 22.96 -5.85 -14.47
CA ARG A 37 23.83 -5.32 -15.51
C ARG A 37 23.81 -3.78 -15.56
N LEU A 38 22.62 -3.17 -15.49
CA LEU A 38 22.48 -1.72 -15.43
C LEU A 38 23.22 -1.16 -14.22
N ARG A 39 23.05 -1.77 -13.06
CA ARG A 39 23.75 -1.37 -11.84
C ARG A 39 25.27 -1.51 -11.97
N ALA A 40 25.76 -2.50 -12.70
CA ALA A 40 27.19 -2.75 -12.93
C ALA A 40 27.80 -1.84 -14.01
N GLU A 41 27.07 -1.46 -15.06
CA GLU A 41 27.62 -0.85 -16.27
C GLU A 41 27.15 0.60 -16.50
N CYS A 42 25.90 0.94 -16.18
CA CYS A 42 25.34 2.27 -16.44
C CYS A 42 25.88 3.33 -15.45
N PRO A 43 26.45 4.44 -15.92
CA PRO A 43 27.00 5.48 -15.04
C PRO A 43 25.96 6.19 -14.19
N TRP A 44 24.70 6.21 -14.62
CA TRP A 44 23.59 6.81 -13.85
C TRP A 44 23.09 5.85 -12.78
N ASP A 45 22.81 4.59 -13.15
CA ASP A 45 22.32 3.58 -12.22
C ASP A 45 23.30 3.30 -11.06
N LYS A 46 24.60 3.25 -11.36
CA LYS A 46 25.66 3.10 -10.35
C LYS A 46 25.62 4.13 -9.21
N LYS A 47 25.18 5.34 -9.52
CA LYS A 47 25.19 6.46 -8.56
C LYS A 47 23.91 6.51 -7.71
N GLN A 48 22.88 5.78 -8.11
CA GLN A 48 21.61 5.83 -7.39
C GLN A 48 21.71 5.25 -5.99
N THR A 49 20.96 5.86 -5.09
CA THR A 49 20.80 5.45 -3.70
C THR A 49 19.31 5.30 -3.38
N ILE A 50 18.98 4.68 -2.27
CA ILE A 50 17.58 4.61 -1.79
C ILE A 50 16.96 6.01 -1.61
N HIS A 51 17.79 7.02 -1.32
CA HIS A 51 17.30 8.40 -1.17
C HIS A 51 17.09 9.11 -2.50
N SER A 52 18.00 8.90 -3.48
CA SER A 52 17.86 9.55 -4.79
C SER A 52 16.68 9.00 -5.61
N LEU A 53 16.36 7.72 -5.46
CA LEU A 53 15.23 7.09 -6.16
C LEU A 53 13.85 7.40 -5.53
N ARG A 54 13.82 7.94 -4.31
CA ARG A 54 12.56 8.13 -3.59
C ARG A 54 11.57 9.04 -4.33
N SER A 55 12.04 10.14 -4.93
CA SER A 55 11.19 11.07 -5.68
C SER A 55 10.62 10.42 -6.93
N ASN A 56 11.43 9.69 -7.68
CA ASN A 56 10.97 8.96 -8.86
C ASN A 56 9.92 7.90 -8.50
N THR A 57 10.14 7.14 -7.41
CA THR A 57 9.12 6.17 -6.95
C THR A 57 7.78 6.82 -6.62
N ILE A 58 7.78 8.05 -6.08
CA ILE A 58 6.56 8.81 -5.80
C ILE A 58 5.92 9.27 -7.11
N GLU A 59 6.72 9.69 -8.08
CA GLU A 59 6.28 10.10 -9.43
C GLU A 59 5.56 8.94 -10.13
N GLU A 60 6.20 7.78 -10.28
CA GLU A 60 5.59 6.59 -10.88
C GLU A 60 4.30 6.15 -10.15
N LEU A 61 4.27 6.33 -8.82
CA LEU A 61 3.05 6.04 -8.06
C LEU A 61 1.90 6.99 -8.44
N TYR A 62 2.17 8.28 -8.65
CA TYR A 62 1.14 9.24 -9.06
C TYR A 62 0.75 9.05 -10.52
N GLU A 63 1.68 8.70 -11.42
CA GLU A 63 1.38 8.37 -12.81
C GLU A 63 0.47 7.13 -12.89
N LEU A 64 0.74 6.11 -12.06
CA LEU A 64 -0.18 4.98 -11.92
C LEU A 64 -1.57 5.42 -11.42
N VAL A 65 -1.65 6.33 -10.46
CA VAL A 65 -2.94 6.85 -9.96
C VAL A 65 -3.70 7.59 -11.06
N ASP A 66 -3.03 8.41 -11.85
CA ASP A 66 -3.64 9.13 -12.97
C ASP A 66 -4.15 8.15 -14.05
N ALA A 67 -3.34 7.17 -14.43
CA ALA A 67 -3.74 6.11 -15.37
C ALA A 67 -4.96 5.29 -14.86
N ILE A 68 -5.05 5.04 -13.54
CA ILE A 68 -6.21 4.38 -12.92
C ILE A 68 -7.46 5.27 -13.00
N ILE A 69 -7.35 6.57 -12.72
CA ILE A 69 -8.47 7.52 -12.79
C ILE A 69 -9.01 7.64 -14.21
N GLU A 70 -8.13 7.61 -15.20
CA GLU A 70 -8.47 7.68 -16.63
C GLU A 70 -8.91 6.34 -17.22
N GLU A 71 -8.84 5.23 -16.45
CA GLU A 71 -9.06 3.84 -16.90
C GLU A 71 -8.16 3.45 -18.08
N ASP A 72 -6.97 4.07 -18.18
CA ASP A 72 -5.96 3.76 -19.20
C ASP A 72 -5.19 2.48 -18.85
N TRP A 73 -5.67 1.35 -19.35
CA TRP A 73 -5.06 0.03 -19.12
C TRP A 73 -3.65 -0.09 -19.69
N GLN A 74 -3.31 0.68 -20.72
CA GLN A 74 -1.94 0.66 -21.27
C GLN A 74 -1.00 1.45 -20.36
N GLY A 75 -1.40 2.63 -19.90
CA GLY A 75 -0.70 3.41 -18.88
C GLY A 75 -0.52 2.61 -17.59
N ILE A 76 -1.60 2.02 -17.04
CA ILE A 76 -1.52 1.16 -15.84
C ILE A 76 -0.46 0.06 -16.00
N LYS A 77 -0.37 -0.58 -17.15
CA LYS A 77 0.63 -1.62 -17.43
C LYS A 77 2.06 -1.06 -17.42
N GLU A 78 2.27 0.12 -17.99
CA GLU A 78 3.56 0.79 -18.05
C GLU A 78 4.02 1.17 -16.65
N GLU A 79 3.20 1.87 -15.87
CA GLU A 79 3.53 2.32 -14.52
C GLU A 79 3.72 1.16 -13.51
N LEU A 80 2.99 0.06 -13.68
CA LEU A 80 3.26 -1.17 -12.91
C LEU A 80 4.65 -1.76 -13.24
N GLY A 81 5.12 -1.60 -14.49
CA GLY A 81 6.47 -1.99 -14.89
C GLY A 81 7.53 -1.12 -14.20
N ASP A 82 7.33 0.19 -14.14
CA ASP A 82 8.25 1.14 -13.51
C ASP A 82 8.30 0.99 -11.99
N LEU A 83 7.17 0.76 -11.34
CA LEU A 83 7.15 0.39 -9.92
C LEU A 83 7.86 -0.94 -9.65
N LEU A 84 7.72 -1.94 -10.53
CA LEU A 84 8.46 -3.20 -10.43
C LEU A 84 9.97 -2.99 -10.59
N LEU A 85 10.38 -2.15 -11.54
CA LEU A 85 11.78 -1.73 -11.70
C LEU A 85 12.31 -1.11 -10.40
N HIS A 86 11.58 -0.19 -9.79
CA HIS A 86 11.97 0.43 -8.51
C HIS A 86 12.10 -0.58 -7.38
N ILE A 87 11.22 -1.58 -7.29
CA ILE A 87 11.34 -2.67 -6.30
C ILE A 87 12.66 -3.42 -6.50
N LEU A 88 13.00 -3.80 -7.74
CA LEU A 88 14.25 -4.48 -8.05
C LEU A 88 15.46 -3.60 -7.76
N PHE A 89 15.38 -2.32 -8.06
CA PHE A 89 16.46 -1.37 -7.82
C PHE A 89 16.75 -1.21 -6.32
N TYR A 90 15.72 -1.02 -5.50
CA TYR A 90 15.88 -0.94 -4.04
C TYR A 90 16.47 -2.23 -3.47
N THR A 91 15.98 -3.39 -3.92
CA THR A 91 16.52 -4.69 -3.46
C THR A 91 17.97 -4.90 -3.88
N LYS A 92 18.34 -4.44 -5.09
CA LYS A 92 19.74 -4.47 -5.54
C LYS A 92 20.64 -3.60 -4.66
N ILE A 93 20.23 -2.36 -4.39
CA ILE A 93 20.99 -1.46 -3.51
C ILE A 93 21.12 -2.04 -2.09
N ALA A 94 20.04 -2.65 -1.58
CA ALA A 94 20.05 -3.29 -0.26
C ALA A 94 21.02 -4.48 -0.22
N SER A 95 21.02 -5.33 -1.25
CA SER A 95 21.93 -6.48 -1.33
C SER A 95 23.41 -6.07 -1.37
N GLU A 96 23.75 -4.96 -2.04
CA GLU A 96 25.10 -4.39 -2.07
C GLU A 96 25.57 -3.91 -0.68
N LYS A 97 24.62 -3.60 0.21
CA LYS A 97 24.87 -3.18 1.59
C LYS A 97 24.76 -4.32 2.61
N ASN A 98 24.46 -5.54 2.16
CA ASN A 98 24.18 -6.71 3.00
C ASN A 98 23.02 -6.50 3.98
N GLU A 99 22.00 -5.71 3.59
CA GLU A 99 20.81 -5.47 4.41
C GLU A 99 19.75 -6.56 4.18
N PHE A 100 19.36 -6.79 2.92
CA PHE A 100 18.43 -7.86 2.51
C PHE A 100 18.55 -8.13 1.02
N ILE A 101 17.98 -9.25 0.57
CA ILE A 101 17.94 -9.69 -0.83
C ILE A 101 16.50 -9.81 -1.35
N LEU A 102 16.33 -9.89 -2.66
CA LEU A 102 15.02 -9.98 -3.32
C LEU A 102 14.19 -11.19 -2.84
N GLU A 103 14.83 -12.33 -2.60
CA GLU A 103 14.18 -13.53 -2.07
C GLU A 103 13.48 -13.26 -0.74
N GLU A 104 14.14 -12.54 0.17
CA GLU A 104 13.57 -12.20 1.48
C GLU A 104 12.36 -11.25 1.35
N VAL A 105 12.38 -10.34 0.38
CA VAL A 105 11.24 -9.45 0.10
C VAL A 105 10.04 -10.27 -0.39
N ILE A 106 10.25 -11.19 -1.34
CA ILE A 106 9.19 -12.05 -1.90
C ILE A 106 8.65 -13.01 -0.83
N GLU A 107 9.52 -13.67 -0.08
CA GLU A 107 9.11 -14.55 1.01
C GLU A 107 8.35 -13.79 2.10
N GLY A 108 8.84 -12.61 2.48
CA GLY A 108 8.23 -11.80 3.52
C GLY A 108 6.80 -11.41 3.19
N ILE A 109 6.54 -10.93 1.95
CA ILE A 109 5.18 -10.60 1.53
C ILE A 109 4.30 -11.85 1.41
N SER A 110 4.83 -12.96 0.90
CA SER A 110 4.09 -14.21 0.76
C SER A 110 3.66 -14.76 2.12
N LYS A 111 4.57 -14.85 3.09
CA LYS A 111 4.29 -15.26 4.46
C LYS A 111 3.24 -14.37 5.13
N LYS A 112 3.37 -13.04 4.94
CA LYS A 112 2.40 -12.05 5.45
C LYS A 112 1.01 -12.26 4.87
N LEU A 113 0.88 -12.47 3.56
CA LEU A 113 -0.41 -12.69 2.90
C LEU A 113 -1.07 -13.98 3.39
N ILE A 114 -0.33 -15.08 3.46
CA ILE A 114 -0.82 -16.35 3.97
C ILE A 114 -1.31 -16.20 5.42
N HIS A 115 -0.50 -15.58 6.28
CA HIS A 115 -0.85 -15.39 7.69
C HIS A 115 -2.10 -14.51 7.88
N ARG A 116 -2.27 -13.49 7.05
CA ARG A 116 -3.41 -12.55 7.16
C ARG A 116 -4.69 -13.01 6.47
N HIS A 117 -4.64 -14.14 5.75
CA HIS A 117 -5.81 -14.73 5.11
C HIS A 117 -6.08 -16.15 5.64
N PRO A 118 -6.28 -16.32 6.97
CA PRO A 118 -6.51 -17.65 7.54
C PRO A 118 -7.84 -18.28 7.07
N HIS A 119 -8.74 -17.50 6.48
CA HIS A 119 -9.97 -17.97 5.85
C HIS A 119 -9.73 -18.61 4.47
N ILE A 120 -8.56 -18.41 3.86
CA ILE A 120 -8.15 -19.02 2.58
C ILE A 120 -7.12 -20.11 2.81
N TYR A 121 -6.13 -19.87 3.69
CA TYR A 121 -4.97 -20.74 3.90
C TYR A 121 -4.99 -21.51 5.22
N GLY A 122 -6.06 -21.37 6.01
CA GLY A 122 -6.24 -22.02 7.32
C GLY A 122 -7.70 -22.44 7.56
N ASP A 123 -8.06 -22.60 8.81
CA ASP A 123 -9.35 -23.15 9.23
C ASP A 123 -10.37 -22.08 9.70
N VAL A 124 -10.04 -20.82 9.63
CA VAL A 124 -10.92 -19.71 10.06
C VAL A 124 -11.98 -19.47 8.99
N LYS A 125 -13.26 -19.37 9.40
CA LYS A 125 -14.34 -19.00 8.49
C LYS A 125 -14.55 -17.47 8.53
N ALA A 126 -14.62 -16.86 7.38
CA ALA A 126 -15.02 -15.47 7.21
C ALA A 126 -15.87 -15.39 5.92
N ASP A 127 -17.18 -15.25 6.09
CA ASP A 127 -18.14 -15.34 5.00
C ASP A 127 -18.51 -13.94 4.45
N THR A 128 -18.07 -12.87 5.11
CA THR A 128 -18.34 -11.48 4.69
C THR A 128 -17.05 -10.64 4.63
N GLU A 129 -17.10 -9.59 3.81
CA GLU A 129 -15.99 -8.63 3.67
C GLU A 129 -15.64 -7.97 5.01
N GLU A 130 -16.64 -7.64 5.82
CA GLU A 130 -16.47 -7.03 7.14
C GLU A 130 -15.70 -7.95 8.08
N GLN A 131 -16.03 -9.24 8.10
CA GLN A 131 -15.31 -10.24 8.90
C GLN A 131 -13.85 -10.37 8.46
N VAL A 132 -13.60 -10.36 7.15
CA VAL A 132 -12.23 -10.38 6.61
C VAL A 132 -11.44 -9.14 7.06
N LYS A 133 -12.03 -7.94 6.95
CA LYS A 133 -11.41 -6.68 7.37
C LYS A 133 -11.09 -6.67 8.88
N LEU A 134 -12.03 -7.08 9.71
CA LEU A 134 -11.84 -7.17 11.16
C LEU A 134 -10.73 -8.15 11.53
N ASN A 135 -10.72 -9.34 10.95
CA ASN A 135 -9.68 -10.33 11.16
C ASN A 135 -8.30 -9.80 10.74
N TRP A 136 -8.22 -9.13 9.59
CA TRP A 136 -7.01 -8.52 9.09
C TRP A 136 -6.42 -7.48 10.06
N GLU A 137 -7.22 -6.56 10.56
CA GLU A 137 -6.74 -5.54 11.50
C GLU A 137 -6.35 -6.17 12.85
N GLN A 138 -7.09 -7.15 13.36
CA GLN A 138 -6.73 -7.88 14.56
C GLN A 138 -5.38 -8.61 14.42
N LEU A 139 -5.13 -9.24 13.28
CA LEU A 139 -3.86 -9.92 13.00
C LEU A 139 -2.72 -8.91 12.91
N LYS A 140 -2.93 -7.76 12.25
CA LYS A 140 -1.94 -6.68 12.20
C LYS A 140 -1.57 -6.13 13.57
N LEU A 141 -2.54 -6.00 14.48
CA LEU A 141 -2.28 -5.57 15.86
C LEU A 141 -1.46 -6.59 16.64
N LYS A 142 -1.68 -7.89 16.40
CA LYS A 142 -0.94 -8.98 17.04
C LYS A 142 0.49 -9.16 16.52
N GLU A 143 0.76 -8.82 15.26
CA GLU A 143 2.09 -8.90 14.63
C GLU A 143 3.10 -7.87 15.17
N GLY A 144 2.65 -6.84 15.85
CA GLY A 144 3.54 -5.91 16.52
C GLY A 144 3.70 -6.30 17.99
N ASP A 145 4.90 -6.25 18.57
CA ASP A 145 5.25 -6.59 19.96
C ASP A 145 4.37 -5.92 21.06
N GLY A 146 3.06 -5.86 20.86
CA GLY A 146 2.06 -5.27 21.76
C GLY A 146 2.17 -3.73 21.93
N LYS A 147 3.11 -3.08 21.26
CA LYS A 147 3.37 -1.63 21.33
C LYS A 147 2.79 -0.82 20.18
N LYS A 148 2.20 -1.46 19.17
CA LYS A 148 1.63 -0.74 18.03
C LYS A 148 0.26 -0.16 18.41
N THR A 149 0.16 1.15 18.43
CA THR A 149 -1.13 1.85 18.46
C THR A 149 -1.84 1.69 17.11
N ILE A 150 -3.15 1.89 17.07
CA ILE A 150 -3.96 1.85 15.84
C ILE A 150 -3.38 2.76 14.76
N LEU A 151 -2.84 3.91 15.15
CA LEU A 151 -2.26 4.91 14.25
C LEU A 151 -0.81 4.63 13.85
N SER A 152 -0.11 3.70 14.51
CA SER A 152 1.32 3.43 14.22
C SER A 152 1.60 2.93 12.81
N GLY A 153 0.58 2.52 12.06
CA GLY A 153 0.71 2.12 10.66
C GLY A 153 0.40 3.22 9.64
N VAL A 154 0.27 4.49 10.07
CA VAL A 154 0.09 5.63 9.17
C VAL A 154 1.47 6.23 8.87
N PRO A 155 1.94 6.23 7.60
CA PRO A 155 3.24 6.76 7.26
C PRO A 155 3.35 8.25 7.57
N ASN A 156 4.48 8.67 8.16
CA ASN A 156 4.71 10.09 8.46
C ASN A 156 4.89 10.96 7.22
N SER A 157 5.34 10.36 6.12
CA SER A 157 5.64 11.03 4.85
C SER A 157 4.41 11.24 3.94
N LEU A 158 3.22 10.78 4.35
CA LEU A 158 2.01 11.03 3.58
C LEU A 158 1.71 12.54 3.51
N PRO A 159 1.20 13.05 2.36
CA PRO A 159 0.63 14.37 2.30
C PRO A 159 -0.45 14.57 3.38
N SER A 160 -0.53 15.74 3.98
CA SER A 160 -1.35 15.97 5.19
C SER A 160 -2.81 15.57 5.02
N MET A 161 -3.44 15.91 3.88
CA MET A 161 -4.84 15.52 3.62
C MET A 161 -5.02 13.99 3.50
N VAL A 162 -4.12 13.32 2.79
CA VAL A 162 -4.14 11.85 2.66
C VAL A 162 -3.89 11.19 4.02
N LYS A 163 -3.00 11.77 4.82
CA LYS A 163 -2.72 11.32 6.19
C LYS A 163 -3.94 11.46 7.09
N ALA A 164 -4.66 12.58 7.01
CA ALA A 164 -5.90 12.82 7.75
C ALA A 164 -6.97 11.78 7.40
N LEU A 165 -7.26 11.58 6.09
CA LEU A 165 -8.17 10.53 5.63
C LEU A 165 -7.76 9.15 6.18
N ARG A 166 -6.48 8.82 6.11
CA ARG A 166 -5.99 7.53 6.58
C ARG A 166 -6.12 7.34 8.08
N ILE A 167 -5.95 8.40 8.87
CA ILE A 167 -6.18 8.38 10.33
C ILE A 167 -7.66 8.12 10.59
N GLN A 168 -8.56 8.84 9.93
CA GLN A 168 -10.02 8.69 10.08
C GLN A 168 -10.50 7.29 9.74
N GLU A 169 -10.04 6.73 8.60
CA GLU A 169 -10.33 5.34 8.24
C GLU A 169 -9.91 4.34 9.34
N LYS A 170 -8.75 4.55 9.94
CA LYS A 170 -8.24 3.65 10.98
C LYS A 170 -9.03 3.73 12.28
N VAL A 171 -9.41 4.92 12.71
CA VAL A 171 -10.18 5.08 13.94
C VAL A 171 -11.63 4.61 13.77
N LYS A 172 -12.20 4.76 12.56
CA LYS A 172 -13.48 4.18 12.18
C LYS A 172 -13.51 2.66 12.35
N GLN A 173 -12.44 1.96 11.97
CA GLN A 173 -12.32 0.50 12.10
C GLN A 173 -12.39 -0.01 13.56
N VAL A 174 -12.18 0.86 14.54
CA VAL A 174 -12.23 0.53 15.98
C VAL A 174 -13.42 1.17 16.70
N GLY A 175 -14.40 1.62 15.93
CA GLY A 175 -15.68 2.12 16.44
C GLY A 175 -15.68 3.62 16.75
N PHE A 176 -14.64 4.39 16.39
CA PHE A 176 -14.66 5.85 16.44
C PHE A 176 -15.19 6.40 15.12
N GLU A 177 -16.50 6.32 14.95
CA GLU A 177 -17.20 6.86 13.77
C GLU A 177 -18.34 7.76 14.22
N TRP A 178 -18.55 8.83 13.45
CA TRP A 178 -19.72 9.67 13.62
C TRP A 178 -20.99 8.93 13.14
N GLU A 179 -22.10 9.12 13.83
CA GLU A 179 -23.36 8.46 13.48
C GLU A 179 -23.96 9.00 12.16
N ASN A 180 -23.73 10.29 11.90
CA ASN A 180 -24.24 10.96 10.69
C ASN A 180 -23.37 12.17 10.32
N LYS A 181 -23.58 12.71 9.11
CA LYS A 181 -22.87 13.88 8.58
C LYS A 181 -23.12 15.16 9.35
N GLU A 182 -24.29 15.29 9.93
CA GLU A 182 -24.71 16.47 10.70
C GLU A 182 -23.78 16.65 11.91
N GLN A 183 -23.46 15.58 12.62
CA GLN A 183 -22.49 15.61 13.73
C GLN A 183 -21.08 16.03 13.28
N VAL A 184 -20.65 15.57 12.10
CA VAL A 184 -19.35 16.01 11.54
C VAL A 184 -19.38 17.50 11.24
N TRP A 185 -20.51 18.01 10.70
CA TRP A 185 -20.66 19.43 10.41
C TRP A 185 -20.74 20.30 11.67
N GLU A 186 -21.37 19.78 12.74
CA GLU A 186 -21.36 20.44 14.04
C GLU A 186 -19.93 20.59 14.56
N LYS A 187 -19.09 19.53 14.41
CA LYS A 187 -17.68 19.60 14.80
C LYS A 187 -16.90 20.61 13.95
N VAL A 188 -17.14 20.69 12.65
CA VAL A 188 -16.53 21.74 11.80
C VAL A 188 -16.85 23.14 12.32
N ASN A 189 -18.11 23.39 12.69
CA ASN A 189 -18.52 24.69 13.22
C ASN A 189 -17.89 24.99 14.61
N GLU A 190 -17.72 23.98 15.44
CA GLU A 190 -17.02 24.08 16.72
C GLU A 190 -15.58 24.52 16.51
N GLU A 191 -14.80 23.81 15.66
CA GLU A 191 -13.39 24.14 15.35
C GLU A 191 -13.23 25.55 14.73
N ILE A 192 -14.17 25.95 13.86
CA ILE A 192 -14.20 27.32 13.34
C ILE A 192 -14.39 28.34 14.45
N GLY A 193 -15.25 28.06 15.44
CA GLY A 193 -15.48 28.90 16.62
C GLY A 193 -14.22 29.03 17.49
N GLU A 194 -13.52 27.91 17.71
CA GLU A 194 -12.27 27.86 18.49
C GLU A 194 -11.16 28.65 17.76
N LEU A 195 -11.02 28.48 16.47
CA LEU A 195 -10.09 29.26 15.66
C LEU A 195 -10.40 30.77 15.76
N GLN A 196 -11.67 31.17 15.65
CA GLN A 196 -12.08 32.58 15.77
C GLN A 196 -11.75 33.16 17.15
N HIS A 197 -11.91 32.36 18.21
CA HIS A 197 -11.54 32.74 19.56
C HIS A 197 -10.05 33.01 19.71
N GLU A 198 -9.18 32.11 19.21
CA GLU A 198 -7.73 32.28 19.28
C GLU A 198 -7.23 33.43 18.37
N VAL A 199 -7.90 33.66 17.24
CA VAL A 199 -7.65 34.85 16.39
C VAL A 199 -7.92 36.14 17.17
N ALA A 200 -9.05 36.20 17.91
CA ALA A 200 -9.41 37.40 18.71
C ALA A 200 -8.40 37.65 19.84
N GLN A 201 -7.78 36.58 20.38
CA GLN A 201 -6.74 36.70 21.41
C GLN A 201 -5.33 36.90 20.86
N ASN A 202 -5.16 36.89 19.52
CA ASN A 202 -3.87 36.98 18.83
C ASN A 202 -2.86 35.90 19.28
N ASN A 203 -3.35 34.70 19.61
CA ASN A 203 -2.56 33.55 20.05
C ASN A 203 -2.14 32.72 18.83
N LYS A 204 -1.00 33.04 18.24
CA LYS A 204 -0.55 32.47 16.98
C LYS A 204 -0.34 30.94 17.03
N GLU A 205 0.18 30.42 18.14
CA GLU A 205 0.45 28.98 18.28
C GLU A 205 -0.84 28.18 18.26
N LYS A 206 -1.83 28.59 19.04
CA LYS A 206 -3.14 27.95 19.06
C LYS A 206 -3.94 28.17 17.77
N MET A 207 -3.80 29.32 17.12
CA MET A 207 -4.41 29.55 15.80
C MET A 207 -3.95 28.52 14.78
N GLU A 208 -2.69 28.08 14.81
CA GLU A 208 -2.15 27.06 13.92
C GLU A 208 -2.76 25.70 14.24
N ASP A 209 -2.88 25.35 15.52
CA ASP A 209 -3.51 24.11 15.98
C ASP A 209 -4.98 24.06 15.55
N GLU A 210 -5.79 25.06 15.90
CA GLU A 210 -7.22 25.12 15.57
C GLU A 210 -7.48 25.13 14.05
N LEU A 211 -6.62 25.80 13.27
CA LEU A 211 -6.70 25.73 11.80
C LEU A 211 -6.48 24.30 11.30
N GLY A 212 -5.56 23.55 11.92
CA GLY A 212 -5.34 22.12 11.65
C GLY A 212 -6.60 21.30 11.94
N ASP A 213 -7.28 21.55 13.05
CA ASP A 213 -8.49 20.84 13.46
C ASP A 213 -9.69 21.19 12.58
N VAL A 214 -9.82 22.42 12.10
CA VAL A 214 -10.79 22.80 11.06
C VAL A 214 -10.57 21.97 9.77
N PHE A 215 -9.33 21.89 9.27
CA PHE A 215 -9.03 21.07 8.10
C PHE A 215 -9.28 19.58 8.33
N PHE A 216 -8.91 19.05 9.50
CA PHE A 216 -9.13 17.65 9.84
C PHE A 216 -10.63 17.31 9.87
N SER A 217 -11.44 18.17 10.46
CA SER A 217 -12.89 18.01 10.51
C SER A 217 -13.56 18.14 9.14
N LEU A 218 -13.10 19.10 8.29
CA LEU A 218 -13.57 19.24 6.91
C LEU A 218 -13.22 18.03 6.02
N ILE A 219 -12.05 17.43 6.21
CA ILE A 219 -11.66 16.20 5.48
C ILE A 219 -12.55 15.02 5.89
N ASN A 220 -13.05 15.01 7.12
CA ASN A 220 -13.96 13.97 7.62
C ASN A 220 -15.39 14.11 7.10
N TYR A 221 -15.84 15.33 6.75
CA TYR A 221 -17.17 15.64 6.23
C TYR A 221 -17.36 15.15 4.79
#